data_ee1ce686c0c6ca5eb4e0f7793e168f07
#
_entry.id   ee1ce686c0c6ca5eb4e0f7793e168f07
#
_cell.length_a   1.000
_cell.length_b   1.000
_cell.length_c   1.000
_cell.angle_alpha   90.00
_cell.angle_beta   90.00
_cell.angle_gamma   90.00
#
_symmetry.space_group_name_H-M   'P 1'
#
loop_
_entity.id
_entity.type
_entity.pdbx_description
1 polymer ?
#
loop_
_entity_poly.entity_id
_entity_poly.type
_entity_poly.pdbx_seq_one_letter_code
_entity_poly.pdbx_strand_id
1 'polypeptide(L)'
;MIKNYFFNDKFYKDLIRKKKDPRIINEYKKILKYKKMIKFVYQNKPMGTGDAVLKTKKFIKDKYFLMLLPDDLIINKNCSKSMINVHKKFNSSVMASMRVDRATVSRWGIYKLSKKITKTDYLINDVIEKPSVKKAPSNKAVIGRYILPKTIFKKLKSQTAGKGGEIHITDAIQ
;
A
#
# COMPACT_ATOMS: atom_id res chain seq x y z
N MET A 1 2.39 0.79 -19.10
CA MET A 1 3.34 1.89 -18.73
C MET A 1 4.39 1.45 -17.72
N ILE A 2 4.04 1.00 -16.49
CA ILE A 2 5.02 0.61 -15.43
C ILE A 2 6.00 -0.47 -15.89
N LYS A 3 5.53 -1.53 -16.56
CA LYS A 3 6.41 -2.58 -17.09
C LYS A 3 7.47 -2.02 -18.05
N ASN A 4 7.11 -1.07 -18.91
CA ASN A 4 8.05 -0.47 -19.86
C ASN A 4 9.13 0.35 -19.15
N TYR A 5 8.83 1.02 -18.04
CA TYR A 5 9.83 1.72 -17.24
C TYR A 5 10.97 0.80 -16.79
N PHE A 6 10.65 -0.41 -16.33
CA PHE A 6 11.68 -1.35 -15.85
C PHE A 6 12.30 -2.21 -16.96
N PHE A 7 11.63 -2.44 -18.06
CA PHE A 7 12.05 -3.44 -19.06
C PHE A 7 12.36 -2.86 -20.44
N ASN A 8 12.20 -1.56 -20.67
CA ASN A 8 12.59 -0.91 -21.91
C ASN A 8 14.07 -0.48 -21.87
N ASP A 9 14.96 -1.46 -21.96
CA ASP A 9 16.42 -1.20 -21.95
C ASP A 9 16.88 -0.31 -23.10
N LYS A 10 16.22 -0.36 -24.27
CA LYS A 10 16.54 0.47 -25.43
C LYS A 10 16.39 1.96 -25.10
N PHE A 11 15.29 2.35 -24.47
CA PHE A 11 15.04 3.74 -24.05
C PHE A 11 16.18 4.29 -23.18
N TYR A 12 16.59 3.55 -22.15
CA TYR A 12 17.66 4.00 -21.25
C TYR A 12 19.03 4.04 -21.92
N LYS A 13 19.35 3.04 -22.74
CA LYS A 13 20.63 3.00 -23.49
C LYS A 13 20.73 4.17 -24.46
N ASP A 14 19.66 4.48 -25.19
CA ASP A 14 19.62 5.62 -26.10
C ASP A 14 19.73 6.95 -25.36
N LEU A 15 19.07 7.08 -24.21
CA LEU A 15 19.13 8.28 -23.38
C LEU A 15 20.53 8.51 -22.79
N ILE A 16 21.19 7.44 -22.31
CA ILE A 16 22.56 7.49 -21.79
C ILE A 16 23.54 7.89 -22.89
N ARG A 17 23.41 7.29 -24.08
CA ARG A 17 24.25 7.61 -25.24
C ARG A 17 24.16 9.09 -25.65
N LYS A 18 22.92 9.63 -25.65
CA LYS A 18 22.67 11.02 -26.04
C LYS A 18 23.10 12.04 -24.98
N LYS A 19 22.79 11.76 -23.72
CA LYS A 19 22.95 12.76 -22.64
C LYS A 19 24.24 12.62 -21.87
N LYS A 20 24.84 11.45 -21.80
CA LYS A 20 26.04 11.12 -20.99
C LYS A 20 25.96 11.63 -19.53
N ASP A 21 24.75 11.77 -18.98
CA ASP A 21 24.48 12.30 -17.65
C ASP A 21 24.67 11.20 -16.58
N PRO A 22 25.58 11.39 -15.60
CA PRO A 22 25.83 10.42 -14.54
C PRO A 22 24.58 10.06 -13.73
N ARG A 23 23.60 10.98 -13.58
CA ARG A 23 22.34 10.73 -12.86
C ARG A 23 21.50 9.69 -13.58
N ILE A 24 21.41 9.79 -14.91
CA ILE A 24 20.68 8.82 -15.77
C ILE A 24 21.37 7.46 -15.72
N ILE A 25 22.69 7.43 -15.78
CA ILE A 25 23.47 6.18 -15.66
C ILE A 25 23.21 5.50 -14.31
N ASN A 26 23.25 6.26 -13.21
CA ASN A 26 23.00 5.74 -11.87
C ASN A 26 21.56 5.22 -11.72
N GLU A 27 20.58 5.94 -12.26
CA GLU A 27 19.18 5.49 -12.25
C GLU A 27 19.01 4.17 -13.01
N TYR A 28 19.59 4.06 -14.20
CA TYR A 28 19.55 2.82 -14.97
C TYR A 28 20.20 1.64 -14.25
N LYS A 29 21.34 1.86 -13.56
CA LYS A 29 21.97 0.83 -12.71
C LYS A 29 21.03 0.34 -11.62
N LYS A 30 20.29 1.25 -10.96
CA LYS A 30 19.27 0.89 -9.95
C LYS A 30 18.12 0.09 -10.58
N ILE A 31 17.63 0.51 -11.75
CA ILE A 31 16.58 -0.21 -12.48
C ILE A 31 17.02 -1.63 -12.83
N LEU A 32 18.25 -1.83 -13.34
CA LEU A 32 18.79 -3.16 -13.62
C LEU A 32 18.85 -4.06 -12.39
N LYS A 33 19.18 -3.50 -11.20
CA LYS A 33 19.15 -4.22 -9.92
C LYS A 33 17.73 -4.64 -9.57
N TYR A 34 16.77 -3.71 -9.62
CA TYR A 34 15.38 -4.01 -9.25
C TYR A 34 14.67 -4.91 -10.26
N LYS A 35 14.98 -4.80 -11.54
CA LYS A 35 14.41 -5.61 -12.62
C LYS A 35 14.42 -7.11 -12.30
N LYS A 36 15.51 -7.61 -11.69
CA LYS A 36 15.67 -9.03 -11.32
C LYS A 36 14.70 -9.46 -10.21
N MET A 37 14.22 -8.52 -9.40
CA MET A 37 13.38 -8.76 -8.22
C MET A 37 11.89 -8.55 -8.49
N ILE A 38 11.55 -7.78 -9.55
CA ILE A 38 10.17 -7.39 -9.84
C ILE A 38 9.42 -8.55 -10.53
N LYS A 39 8.24 -8.83 -10.02
CA LYS A 39 7.25 -9.71 -10.63
C LYS A 39 6.01 -8.89 -10.99
N PHE A 40 5.53 -9.01 -12.22
CA PHE A 40 4.30 -8.36 -12.66
C PHE A 40 3.14 -9.33 -12.56
N VAL A 41 2.04 -8.81 -12.05
CA VAL A 41 0.76 -9.50 -11.97
C VAL A 41 -0.26 -8.63 -12.68
N TYR A 42 -1.10 -9.24 -13.49
CA TYR A 42 -2.13 -8.52 -14.25
C TYR A 42 -3.49 -8.74 -13.60
N GLN A 43 -4.21 -7.65 -13.47
CA GLN A 43 -5.63 -7.62 -13.15
C GLN A 43 -6.37 -7.24 -14.44
N ASN A 44 -7.02 -8.20 -15.09
CA ASN A 44 -7.63 -7.98 -16.42
C ASN A 44 -8.89 -7.10 -16.35
N LYS A 45 -9.57 -7.11 -15.19
CA LYS A 45 -10.74 -6.26 -14.90
C LYS A 45 -10.47 -5.52 -13.60
N PRO A 46 -10.86 -4.25 -13.48
CA PRO A 46 -10.67 -3.46 -12.26
C PRO A 46 -11.66 -3.90 -11.17
N MET A 47 -11.34 -5.00 -10.49
CA MET A 47 -12.16 -5.62 -9.45
C MET A 47 -11.80 -5.14 -8.03
N GLY A 48 -11.13 -4.00 -7.90
CA GLY A 48 -10.72 -3.41 -6.63
C GLY A 48 -9.35 -3.83 -6.12
N THR A 49 -8.90 -3.18 -5.04
CA THR A 49 -7.57 -3.35 -4.46
C THR A 49 -7.36 -4.72 -3.82
N GLY A 50 -8.39 -5.30 -3.25
CA GLY A 50 -8.34 -6.64 -2.66
C GLY A 50 -8.13 -7.74 -3.71
N ASP A 51 -8.79 -7.64 -4.87
CA ASP A 51 -8.55 -8.57 -5.98
C ASP A 51 -7.13 -8.43 -6.54
N ALA A 52 -6.63 -7.20 -6.69
CA ALA A 52 -5.24 -6.98 -7.11
C ALA A 52 -4.25 -7.66 -6.15
N VAL A 53 -4.45 -7.53 -4.84
CA VAL A 53 -3.64 -8.21 -3.82
C VAL A 53 -3.81 -9.72 -3.93
N LEU A 54 -5.01 -10.25 -4.11
CA LEU A 54 -5.26 -11.68 -4.23
C LEU A 54 -4.49 -12.32 -5.38
N LYS A 55 -4.33 -11.62 -6.52
CA LYS A 55 -3.52 -12.07 -7.67
C LYS A 55 -2.03 -12.28 -7.30
N THR A 56 -1.53 -11.60 -6.28
CA THR A 56 -0.13 -11.72 -5.84
C THR A 56 0.13 -12.94 -4.95
N LYS A 57 -0.89 -13.65 -4.47
CA LYS A 57 -0.82 -14.72 -3.47
C LYS A 57 0.30 -15.73 -3.70
N LYS A 58 0.50 -16.16 -4.97
CA LYS A 58 1.52 -17.16 -5.32
C LYS A 58 2.97 -16.69 -5.12
N PHE A 59 3.20 -15.38 -5.05
CA PHE A 59 4.52 -14.79 -4.87
C PHE A 59 4.84 -14.46 -3.41
N ILE A 60 3.83 -14.39 -2.54
CA ILE A 60 3.99 -14.10 -1.11
C ILE A 60 4.28 -15.39 -0.36
N LYS A 61 5.54 -15.56 0.06
CA LYS A 61 6.01 -16.74 0.80
C LYS A 61 6.05 -16.51 2.31
N ASP A 62 6.38 -15.30 2.72
CA ASP A 62 6.53 -14.92 4.12
C ASP A 62 5.19 -14.82 4.86
N LYS A 63 5.25 -14.86 6.19
CA LYS A 63 4.08 -14.75 7.07
C LYS A 63 3.40 -13.39 6.96
N TYR A 64 4.17 -12.33 6.72
CA TYR A 64 3.69 -10.96 6.52
C TYR A 64 4.29 -10.36 5.25
N PHE A 65 3.61 -9.39 4.68
CA PHE A 65 4.09 -8.63 3.52
C PHE A 65 3.70 -7.16 3.63
N LEU A 66 4.50 -6.31 3.00
CA LEU A 66 4.24 -4.88 2.90
C LEU A 66 3.48 -4.58 1.60
N MET A 67 2.32 -3.97 1.71
CA MET A 67 1.52 -3.46 0.59
C MET A 67 1.66 -1.94 0.52
N LEU A 68 1.93 -1.44 -0.68
CA LEU A 68 2.10 -0.01 -0.96
C LEU A 68 1.21 0.38 -2.14
N LEU A 69 0.34 1.36 -1.94
CA LEU A 69 -0.37 2.00 -3.05
C LEU A 69 0.53 3.09 -3.66
N PRO A 70 0.64 3.17 -5.00
CA PRO A 70 1.59 4.05 -5.66
C PRO A 70 1.19 5.53 -5.68
N ASP A 71 -0.07 5.83 -5.47
CA ASP A 71 -0.65 7.18 -5.42
C ASP A 71 -0.42 7.91 -4.08
N ASP A 72 -0.06 7.18 -3.04
CA ASP A 72 0.33 7.74 -1.74
C ASP A 72 1.85 7.95 -1.66
N LEU A 73 2.35 9.09 -2.12
CA LEU A 73 3.77 9.43 -2.02
C LEU A 73 4.09 10.07 -0.66
N ILE A 74 4.90 9.36 0.15
CA ILE A 74 5.35 9.86 1.45
C ILE A 74 6.78 10.38 1.31
N ILE A 75 6.95 11.69 1.46
CA ILE A 75 8.22 12.38 1.37
C ILE A 75 8.79 12.70 2.77
N ASN A 76 10.10 12.92 2.84
CA ASN A 76 10.84 13.36 4.06
C ASN A 76 10.88 12.33 5.22
N LYS A 77 10.19 11.19 5.15
CA LYS A 77 10.25 10.12 6.16
C LYS A 77 10.14 8.75 5.51
N ASN A 78 10.92 7.80 6.00
CA ASN A 78 10.79 6.42 5.56
C ASN A 78 9.68 5.71 6.36
N CYS A 79 8.44 5.96 5.94
CA CYS A 79 7.25 5.38 6.56
C CYS A 79 7.31 3.84 6.62
N SER A 80 7.74 3.20 5.54
CA SER A 80 7.85 1.73 5.49
C SER A 80 8.80 1.18 6.54
N LYS A 81 9.96 1.82 6.75
CA LYS A 81 10.91 1.45 7.82
C LYS A 81 10.28 1.61 9.20
N SER A 82 9.58 2.71 9.44
CA SER A 82 8.86 2.95 10.70
C SER A 82 7.81 1.87 10.97
N MET A 83 7.01 1.51 9.97
CA MET A 83 6.00 0.45 10.08
C MET A 83 6.64 -0.91 10.36
N ILE A 84 7.75 -1.25 9.71
CA ILE A 84 8.48 -2.50 9.95
C ILE A 84 8.98 -2.55 11.40
N ASN A 85 9.47 -1.44 11.95
CA ASN A 85 9.90 -1.38 13.35
C ASN A 85 8.72 -1.61 14.31
N VAL A 86 7.57 -1.00 14.05
CA VAL A 86 6.33 -1.23 14.84
C VAL A 86 5.90 -2.70 14.73
N HIS A 87 5.89 -3.25 13.51
CA HIS A 87 5.58 -4.66 13.29
C HIS A 87 6.51 -5.59 14.09
N LYS A 88 7.82 -5.36 14.03
CA LYS A 88 8.81 -6.16 14.78
C LYS A 88 8.59 -6.09 16.29
N LYS A 89 8.22 -4.90 16.80
CA LYS A 89 7.98 -4.68 18.23
C LYS A 89 6.73 -5.40 18.72
N PHE A 90 5.65 -5.40 17.95
CA PHE A 90 4.33 -5.90 18.39
C PHE A 90 3.90 -7.20 17.70
N ASN A 91 4.66 -7.69 16.73
CA ASN A 91 4.35 -8.88 15.91
C ASN A 91 2.92 -8.87 15.37
N SER A 92 2.47 -7.72 14.89
CA SER A 92 1.08 -7.48 14.46
C SER A 92 1.01 -6.85 13.07
N SER A 93 -0.17 -6.87 12.47
CA SER A 93 -0.46 -6.03 11.31
C SER A 93 -0.26 -4.56 11.66
N VAL A 94 0.21 -3.77 10.69
CA VAL A 94 0.42 -2.33 10.87
C VAL A 94 -0.16 -1.59 9.66
N MET A 95 -0.94 -0.58 9.95
CA MET A 95 -1.52 0.30 8.95
C MET A 95 -1.08 1.73 9.21
N ALA A 96 -0.62 2.41 8.18
CA ALA A 96 -0.25 3.82 8.31
C ALA A 96 -1.49 4.72 8.30
N SER A 97 -1.39 5.84 9.02
CA SER A 97 -2.45 6.85 9.04
C SER A 97 -1.89 8.24 8.83
N MET A 98 -2.73 9.09 8.27
CA MET A 98 -2.49 10.52 8.14
C MET A 98 -3.53 11.28 8.98
N ARG A 99 -3.13 12.36 9.63
CA ARG A 99 -4.09 13.29 10.25
C ARG A 99 -4.66 14.17 9.15
N VAL A 100 -5.97 14.23 9.07
CA VAL A 100 -6.70 15.08 8.12
C VAL A 100 -7.54 16.12 8.87
N ASP A 101 -7.93 17.17 8.17
CA ASP A 101 -8.91 18.12 8.70
C ASP A 101 -10.26 17.41 8.92
N ARG A 102 -10.90 17.72 10.04
CA ARG A 102 -12.20 17.16 10.40
C ARG A 102 -13.26 17.40 9.31
N ALA A 103 -13.22 18.54 8.65
CA ALA A 103 -14.12 18.87 7.56
C ALA A 103 -13.97 17.96 6.33
N THR A 104 -12.82 17.32 6.15
CA THR A 104 -12.49 16.51 4.97
C THR A 104 -12.57 15.00 5.20
N VAL A 105 -12.94 14.56 6.40
CA VAL A 105 -12.97 13.12 6.77
C VAL A 105 -13.85 12.28 5.84
N SER A 106 -14.91 12.86 5.29
CA SER A 106 -15.83 12.19 4.35
C SER A 106 -15.19 11.78 3.01
N ARG A 107 -13.95 12.20 2.77
CA ARG A 107 -13.18 11.83 1.56
C ARG A 107 -12.35 10.55 1.74
N TRP A 108 -12.23 10.03 3.00
CA TRP A 108 -11.26 9.02 3.40
C TRP A 108 -11.91 7.87 4.16
N GLY A 109 -11.27 6.71 4.14
CA GLY A 109 -11.48 5.72 5.19
C GLY A 109 -10.90 6.25 6.51
N ILE A 110 -11.65 6.20 7.60
CA ILE A 110 -11.26 6.76 8.90
C ILE A 110 -11.17 5.64 9.94
N TYR A 111 -10.02 5.57 10.62
CA TYR A 111 -9.79 4.60 11.67
C TYR A 111 -10.63 4.88 12.92
N LYS A 112 -11.31 3.86 13.40
CA LYS A 112 -11.86 3.81 14.77
C LYS A 112 -10.78 3.29 15.69
N LEU A 113 -10.21 4.19 16.47
CA LEU A 113 -9.11 3.89 17.39
C LEU A 113 -9.67 3.40 18.73
N SER A 114 -8.97 2.45 19.38
CA SER A 114 -9.35 2.00 20.73
C SER A 114 -8.36 2.49 21.78
N LYS A 115 -7.10 2.05 21.73
CA LYS A 115 -6.09 2.35 22.76
C LYS A 115 -4.89 3.03 22.13
N LYS A 116 -4.42 4.10 22.77
CA LYS A 116 -3.13 4.72 22.46
C LYS A 116 -2.01 3.89 23.08
N ILE A 117 -1.06 3.45 22.27
CA ILE A 117 0.07 2.63 22.71
C ILE A 117 1.33 3.47 22.92
N THR A 118 1.62 4.38 21.96
CA THR A 118 2.73 5.33 22.04
C THR A 118 2.23 6.74 21.65
N LYS A 119 3.15 7.69 21.49
CA LYS A 119 2.79 9.03 20.95
C LYS A 119 2.16 8.96 19.56
N THR A 120 2.54 7.95 18.76
CA THR A 120 2.14 7.82 17.34
C THR A 120 1.31 6.58 17.04
N ASP A 121 1.37 5.55 17.89
CA ASP A 121 0.80 4.24 17.61
C ASP A 121 -0.48 4.01 18.42
N TYR A 122 -1.47 3.44 17.74
CA TYR A 122 -2.80 3.17 18.30
C TYR A 122 -3.26 1.76 17.92
N LEU A 123 -4.03 1.13 18.79
CA LEU A 123 -4.84 -0.03 18.38
C LEU A 123 -6.03 0.46 17.56
N ILE A 124 -6.32 -0.27 16.49
CA ILE A 124 -7.41 0.01 15.56
C ILE A 124 -8.47 -1.06 15.79
N ASN A 125 -9.71 -0.64 16.01
CA ASN A 125 -10.86 -1.55 16.12
C ASN A 125 -11.54 -1.73 14.77
N ASP A 126 -11.56 -0.67 13.94
CA ASP A 126 -12.38 -0.65 12.73
C ASP A 126 -11.92 0.44 11.76
N VAL A 127 -12.41 0.37 10.53
CA VAL A 127 -12.28 1.41 9.49
C VAL A 127 -13.65 1.75 8.96
N ILE A 128 -14.03 3.01 9.01
CA ILE A 128 -15.30 3.48 8.44
C ILE A 128 -15.01 4.21 7.14
N GLU A 129 -15.52 3.68 6.04
CA GLU A 129 -15.32 4.25 4.72
C GLU A 129 -16.19 5.50 4.53
N LYS A 130 -15.53 6.63 4.22
CA LYS A 130 -16.15 7.91 3.91
C LYS A 130 -17.28 8.31 4.86
N PRO A 131 -17.04 8.35 6.18
CA PRO A 131 -18.09 8.71 7.13
C PRO A 131 -18.49 10.16 6.98
N SER A 132 -19.73 10.51 7.33
CA SER A 132 -20.08 11.92 7.49
C SER A 132 -19.25 12.56 8.61
N VAL A 133 -19.03 13.88 8.55
CA VAL A 133 -18.24 14.61 9.56
C VAL A 133 -18.74 14.34 10.99
N LYS A 134 -20.05 14.26 11.17
CA LYS A 134 -20.67 13.97 12.49
C LYS A 134 -20.40 12.55 12.97
N LYS A 135 -20.32 11.56 12.07
CA LYS A 135 -20.16 10.13 12.38
C LYS A 135 -18.70 9.66 12.36
N ALA A 136 -17.76 10.50 11.92
CA ALA A 136 -16.36 10.12 11.85
C ALA A 136 -15.77 9.83 13.23
N PRO A 137 -15.24 8.61 13.49
CA PRO A 137 -14.77 8.18 14.81
C PRO A 137 -13.47 8.87 15.23
N SER A 138 -12.72 9.40 14.27
CA SER A 138 -11.46 10.13 14.50
C SER A 138 -11.17 11.05 13.32
N ASN A 139 -9.97 11.65 13.29
CA ASN A 139 -9.42 12.32 12.13
C ASN A 139 -8.15 11.63 11.59
N LYS A 140 -8.02 10.33 11.85
CA LYS A 140 -6.94 9.50 11.34
C LYS A 140 -7.40 8.77 10.08
N ALA A 141 -6.99 9.29 8.94
CA ALA A 141 -7.32 8.73 7.64
C ALA A 141 -6.41 7.56 7.29
N VAL A 142 -6.98 6.59 6.59
CA VAL A 142 -6.25 5.49 5.97
C VAL A 142 -5.39 6.03 4.85
N ILE A 143 -4.15 5.59 4.77
CA ILE A 143 -3.28 5.78 3.61
C ILE A 143 -2.76 4.44 3.13
N GLY A 144 -2.41 4.36 1.86
CA GLY A 144 -2.09 3.12 1.16
C GLY A 144 -0.78 2.44 1.57
N ARG A 145 -0.58 2.23 2.86
CA ARG A 145 0.61 1.57 3.44
C ARG A 145 0.18 0.58 4.50
N TYR A 146 0.42 -0.72 4.24
CA TYR A 146 -0.07 -1.80 5.10
C TYR A 146 1.00 -2.87 5.29
N ILE A 147 1.19 -3.38 6.50
CA ILE A 147 1.84 -4.66 6.75
C ILE A 147 0.72 -5.64 7.10
N LEU A 148 0.52 -6.62 6.25
CA LEU A 148 -0.59 -7.56 6.32
C LEU A 148 -0.09 -9.00 6.49
N PRO A 149 -0.82 -9.84 7.25
CA PRO A 149 -0.51 -11.24 7.37
C PRO A 149 -0.94 -11.99 6.10
N LYS A 150 -0.23 -13.06 5.77
CA LYS A 150 -0.58 -13.95 4.65
C LYS A 150 -1.99 -14.54 4.77
N THR A 151 -2.53 -14.63 5.98
CA THR A 151 -3.91 -15.09 6.24
C THR A 151 -4.96 -14.20 5.59
N ILE A 152 -4.64 -12.93 5.27
CA ILE A 152 -5.55 -12.02 4.55
C ILE A 152 -6.07 -12.62 3.23
N PHE A 153 -5.26 -13.46 2.56
CA PHE A 153 -5.68 -14.11 1.32
C PHE A 153 -6.86 -15.08 1.48
N LYS A 154 -7.07 -15.62 2.69
CA LYS A 154 -8.26 -16.45 2.97
C LYS A 154 -9.51 -15.56 3.00
N LYS A 155 -9.45 -14.45 3.73
CA LYS A 155 -10.54 -13.46 3.79
C LYS A 155 -10.87 -12.89 2.41
N LEU A 156 -9.86 -12.44 1.65
CA LEU A 156 -10.05 -11.91 0.30
C LEU A 156 -10.70 -12.93 -0.66
N LYS A 157 -10.40 -14.22 -0.51
CA LYS A 157 -11.00 -15.26 -1.36
C LYS A 157 -12.49 -15.50 -1.05
N SER A 158 -12.89 -15.37 0.22
CA SER A 158 -14.29 -15.58 0.67
C SER A 158 -15.12 -14.30 0.64
N GLN A 159 -14.49 -13.14 0.40
CA GLN A 159 -15.17 -11.85 0.39
C GLN A 159 -16.07 -11.74 -0.84
N THR A 160 -17.31 -11.37 -0.64
CA THR A 160 -18.22 -10.96 -1.71
C THR A 160 -17.87 -9.56 -2.18
N ALA A 161 -18.10 -9.27 -3.45
CA ALA A 161 -17.91 -7.93 -3.98
C ALA A 161 -18.82 -6.93 -3.25
N GLY A 162 -18.23 -5.84 -2.77
CA GLY A 162 -18.92 -4.78 -2.07
C GLY A 162 -19.56 -3.76 -3.00
N LYS A 163 -19.74 -2.56 -2.53
CA LYS A 163 -20.30 -1.44 -3.29
C LYS A 163 -19.50 -1.22 -4.59
N GLY A 164 -20.18 -1.19 -5.72
CA GLY A 164 -19.55 -1.05 -7.04
C GLY A 164 -19.03 -2.35 -7.65
N GLY A 165 -19.25 -3.51 -7.05
CA GLY A 165 -18.79 -4.81 -7.55
C GLY A 165 -17.29 -5.05 -7.31
N GLU A 166 -16.65 -4.26 -6.43
CA GLU A 166 -15.23 -4.32 -6.14
C GLU A 166 -14.94 -5.05 -4.82
N ILE A 167 -13.77 -5.69 -4.76
CA ILE A 167 -13.21 -6.30 -3.56
C ILE A 167 -12.19 -5.31 -2.98
N HIS A 168 -12.53 -4.67 -1.86
CA HIS A 168 -11.64 -3.73 -1.21
C HIS A 168 -10.77 -4.41 -0.14
N ILE A 169 -9.50 -4.02 -0.07
CA ILE A 169 -8.59 -4.55 0.95
C ILE A 169 -9.01 -4.13 2.36
N THR A 170 -9.61 -2.96 2.50
CA THR A 170 -10.12 -2.43 3.78
C THR A 170 -11.16 -3.32 4.41
N ASP A 171 -12.07 -3.89 3.61
CA ASP A 171 -13.12 -4.79 4.09
C ASP A 171 -12.55 -6.13 4.59
N ALA A 172 -11.42 -6.59 4.00
CA ALA A 172 -10.75 -7.80 4.46
C ALA A 172 -9.91 -7.60 5.73
N ILE A 173 -9.58 -6.36 6.07
CA ILE A 173 -8.82 -6.00 7.26
C ILE A 173 -9.72 -5.95 8.50
N GLN A 174 -11.00 -5.65 8.31
CA GLN A 174 -12.01 -5.75 9.37
C GLN A 174 -12.24 -7.22 9.77
#